data_8a943a06bf9daccd80d1bca3d16b0c9e
#
_entry.id   8a943a06bf9daccd80d1bca3d16b0c9e
#
_cell.length_a   1.000
_cell.length_b   1.000
_cell.length_c   1.000
_cell.angle_alpha   90.00
_cell.angle_beta   90.00
_cell.angle_gamma   90.00
#
_symmetry.space_group_name_H-M   'P 1'
#
loop_
_entity.id
_entity.type
_entity.pdbx_description
1 polymer ?
#
loop_
_entity_poly.entity_id
_entity_poly.type
_entity_poly.pdbx_seq_one_letter_code
_entity_poly.pdbx_strand_id
1 'polypeptide(L)'
;QRQMCIRDRTNPSILYEGIEKGIANAILIKVNQIGTLTETFDAIEMAKKHGYTCIVSHRSGETEDTTIADIAVGLNAGQIKTGSLSRTDRIAKYNRLMRIEDELNQRGTVNVAEYLGDKTFYNLPAVEFKK
;
A
#
# COMPACT_ATOMS: atom_id res chain seq x y z
N GLN A 1 16.09 9.65 7.47
CA GLN A 1 16.02 8.90 6.21
C GLN A 1 14.67 9.14 5.56
N ARG A 2 14.65 9.34 4.22
CA ARG A 2 13.42 9.49 3.46
C ARG A 2 13.01 8.14 2.88
N GLN A 3 11.72 7.87 2.85
CA GLN A 3 11.20 6.75 2.08
C GLN A 3 11.42 7.05 0.58
N MET A 4 12.16 6.18 -0.10
CA MET A 4 12.42 6.27 -1.53
C MET A 4 11.67 5.17 -2.25
N CYS A 5 10.78 5.54 -3.17
CA CYS A 5 9.92 4.60 -3.88
C CYS A 5 10.43 4.32 -5.29
N ILE A 6 10.39 3.06 -5.70
CA ILE A 6 10.43 2.68 -7.11
C ILE A 6 9.09 3.09 -7.72
N ARG A 7 9.11 4.09 -8.59
CA ARG A 7 7.88 4.78 -9.06
C ARG A 7 7.31 4.22 -10.36
N ASP A 8 8.14 3.64 -11.19
CA ASP A 8 7.82 3.62 -12.62
C ASP A 8 7.20 2.36 -13.18
N ARG A 9 7.21 1.24 -12.53
CA ARG A 9 6.42 0.07 -12.96
C ARG A 9 6.25 -0.92 -11.82
N THR A 10 5.01 -1.24 -11.51
CA THR A 10 4.66 -2.37 -10.65
C THR A 10 4.90 -3.69 -11.43
N ASN A 11 6.07 -3.87 -12.01
CA ASN A 11 6.43 -5.08 -12.76
C ASN A 11 7.44 -5.88 -11.91
N PRO A 12 7.18 -7.16 -11.61
CA PRO A 12 8.06 -7.98 -10.78
C PRO A 12 9.51 -8.03 -11.26
N SER A 13 9.75 -8.07 -12.58
CA SER A 13 11.11 -8.13 -13.13
C SER A 13 11.91 -6.84 -12.88
N ILE A 14 11.27 -5.68 -13.01
CA ILE A 14 11.89 -4.38 -12.75
C ILE A 14 12.09 -4.17 -11.25
N LEU A 15 11.16 -4.64 -10.44
CA LEU A 15 11.30 -4.62 -8.99
C LEU A 15 12.52 -5.45 -8.57
N TYR A 16 12.66 -6.67 -9.09
CA TYR A 16 13.78 -7.54 -8.80
C TYR A 16 15.13 -6.89 -9.16
N GLU A 17 15.23 -6.28 -10.34
CA GLU A 17 16.43 -5.53 -10.75
C GLU A 17 16.73 -4.36 -9.79
N GLY A 18 15.70 -3.64 -9.35
CA GLY A 18 15.85 -2.56 -8.37
C GLY A 18 16.35 -3.04 -7.02
N ILE A 19 15.87 -4.21 -6.58
CA ILE A 19 16.31 -4.86 -5.34
C ILE A 19 17.76 -5.27 -5.42
N GLU A 20 18.18 -5.94 -6.51
CA GLU A 20 19.57 -6.36 -6.70
C GLU A 20 20.54 -5.18 -6.73
N LYS A 21 20.12 -4.07 -7.31
CA LYS A 21 20.93 -2.84 -7.35
C LYS A 21 20.86 -2.01 -6.08
N GLY A 22 20.08 -2.42 -5.07
CA GLY A 22 19.88 -1.67 -3.83
C GLY A 22 19.25 -0.30 -4.02
N ILE A 23 18.39 -0.14 -5.03
CA ILE A 23 17.74 1.12 -5.37
C ILE A 23 16.45 1.27 -4.56
N ALA A 24 16.32 2.42 -3.87
CA ALA A 24 15.15 2.76 -3.05
C ALA A 24 14.91 1.80 -1.86
N ASN A 25 13.76 1.92 -1.19
CA ASN A 25 13.38 1.10 -0.05
C ASN A 25 11.85 0.89 0.04
N ALA A 26 11.13 1.36 -0.97
CA ALA A 26 9.69 1.22 -1.07
C ALA A 26 9.25 1.06 -2.52
N ILE A 27 8.08 0.47 -2.73
CA ILE A 27 7.46 0.35 -4.06
C ILE A 27 6.08 0.99 -4.07
N LEU A 28 5.77 1.72 -5.14
CA LEU A 28 4.44 2.25 -5.41
C LEU A 28 3.67 1.29 -6.30
N ILE A 29 2.67 0.65 -5.75
CA ILE A 29 1.83 -0.35 -6.43
C ILE A 29 0.67 0.34 -7.14
N LYS A 30 0.62 0.17 -8.45
CA LYS A 30 -0.49 0.63 -9.30
C LYS A 30 -1.05 -0.58 -10.05
N VAL A 31 -2.16 -1.11 -9.58
CA VAL A 31 -2.74 -2.39 -10.02
C VAL A 31 -2.89 -2.48 -11.54
N ASN A 32 -3.34 -1.41 -12.19
CA ASN A 32 -3.56 -1.38 -13.62
C ASN A 32 -2.29 -1.26 -14.49
N GLN A 33 -1.11 -1.16 -13.91
CA GLN A 33 0.15 -1.15 -14.68
C GLN A 33 0.66 -2.56 -15.01
N ILE A 34 0.25 -3.55 -14.23
CA ILE A 34 0.61 -4.95 -14.46
C ILE A 34 -0.44 -5.64 -15.31
N GLY A 35 -1.72 -5.45 -14.99
CA GLY A 35 -2.86 -5.99 -15.72
C GLY A 35 -3.56 -7.15 -15.02
N THR A 36 -2.92 -7.87 -14.11
CA THR A 36 -3.54 -8.93 -13.31
C THR A 36 -3.35 -8.72 -11.81
N LEU A 37 -4.29 -9.22 -11.01
CA LEU A 37 -4.18 -9.19 -9.55
C LEU A 37 -3.09 -10.14 -9.06
N THR A 38 -2.93 -11.30 -9.68
CA THR A 38 -1.90 -12.28 -9.32
C THR A 38 -0.51 -11.66 -9.39
N GLU A 39 -0.16 -11.06 -10.52
CA GLU A 39 1.15 -10.39 -10.66
C GLU A 39 1.32 -9.21 -9.70
N THR A 40 0.22 -8.51 -9.39
CA THR A 40 0.24 -7.44 -8.39
C THR A 40 0.56 -8.00 -7.00
N PHE A 41 -0.05 -9.11 -6.62
CA PHE A 41 0.18 -9.78 -5.34
C PHE A 41 1.61 -10.32 -5.24
N ASP A 42 2.10 -10.95 -6.31
CA ASP A 42 3.47 -11.44 -6.39
C ASP A 42 4.50 -10.30 -6.21
N ALA A 43 4.23 -9.14 -6.82
CA ALA A 43 5.09 -7.97 -6.66
C ALA A 43 5.10 -7.43 -5.22
N ILE A 44 3.94 -7.39 -4.55
CA ILE A 44 3.83 -6.97 -3.16
C ILE A 44 4.56 -7.95 -2.23
N GLU A 45 4.38 -9.25 -2.43
CA GLU A 45 5.07 -10.26 -1.64
C GLU A 45 6.59 -10.23 -1.84
N MET A 46 7.03 -10.09 -3.09
CA MET A 46 8.44 -9.95 -3.42
C MET A 46 9.06 -8.74 -2.71
N ALA A 47 8.39 -7.59 -2.77
CA ALA A 47 8.84 -6.38 -2.11
C ALA A 47 8.99 -6.59 -0.59
N LYS A 48 7.99 -7.18 0.05
CA LYS A 48 8.02 -7.46 1.50
C LYS A 48 9.14 -8.43 1.89
N LYS A 49 9.33 -9.51 1.12
CA LYS A 49 10.40 -10.49 1.36
C LYS A 49 11.80 -9.87 1.32
N HIS A 50 11.97 -8.77 0.58
CA HIS A 50 13.24 -8.04 0.47
C HIS A 50 13.29 -6.77 1.33
N GLY A 51 12.37 -6.61 2.27
CA GLY A 51 12.36 -5.51 3.21
C GLY A 51 11.90 -4.17 2.64
N TYR A 52 11.24 -4.16 1.48
CA TYR A 52 10.62 -2.97 0.91
C TYR A 52 9.23 -2.75 1.49
N THR A 53 8.87 -1.50 1.77
CA THR A 53 7.50 -1.13 2.10
C THR A 53 6.67 -0.97 0.82
N CYS A 54 5.37 -1.20 0.93
CA CYS A 54 4.46 -1.11 -0.21
C CYS A 54 3.44 0.01 -0.02
N ILE A 55 3.20 0.79 -1.08
CA ILE A 55 2.18 1.84 -1.10
C ILE A 55 1.21 1.52 -2.22
N VAL A 56 -0.01 1.09 -1.90
CA VAL A 56 -1.05 0.88 -2.91
C VAL A 56 -1.58 2.24 -3.35
N SER A 57 -1.60 2.50 -4.65
CA SER A 57 -1.87 3.83 -5.20
C SER A 57 -2.99 3.85 -6.21
N HIS A 58 -3.82 4.89 -6.12
CA HIS A 58 -4.73 5.30 -7.16
C HIS A 58 -3.98 5.86 -8.38
N ARG A 59 -4.73 6.12 -9.46
CA ARG A 59 -4.28 6.82 -10.68
C ARG A 59 -5.00 8.16 -10.83
N SER A 60 -4.49 9.02 -11.74
CA SER A 60 -5.14 10.32 -12.04
C SER A 60 -6.51 10.16 -12.68
N GLY A 61 -6.72 9.17 -13.52
CA GLY A 61 -7.99 8.82 -14.15
C GLY A 61 -8.82 7.80 -13.36
N GLU A 62 -8.91 7.96 -12.04
CA GLU A 62 -9.64 7.09 -11.14
C GLU A 62 -11.16 7.18 -11.32
N THR A 63 -11.84 6.09 -10.96
CA THR A 63 -13.28 5.98 -10.80
C THR A 63 -13.64 5.83 -9.32
N GLU A 64 -14.92 5.67 -9.00
CA GLU A 64 -15.38 5.38 -7.64
C GLU A 64 -15.15 3.92 -7.20
N ASP A 65 -14.48 3.10 -8.03
CA ASP A 65 -14.06 1.75 -7.66
C ASP A 65 -13.17 1.77 -6.41
N THR A 66 -13.41 0.83 -5.50
CA THR A 66 -12.75 0.77 -4.17
C THR A 66 -11.80 -0.40 -4.01
N THR A 67 -11.57 -1.18 -5.05
CA THR A 67 -10.74 -2.41 -5.02
C THR A 67 -9.36 -2.19 -4.42
N ILE A 68 -8.74 -1.03 -4.67
CA ILE A 68 -7.41 -0.74 -4.10
C ILE A 68 -7.41 -0.64 -2.56
N ALA A 69 -8.54 -0.29 -1.95
CA ALA A 69 -8.67 -0.28 -0.49
C ALA A 69 -8.69 -1.72 0.05
N ASP A 70 -9.46 -2.61 -0.59
CA ASP A 70 -9.50 -4.04 -0.24
C ASP A 70 -8.12 -4.70 -0.41
N ILE A 71 -7.40 -4.40 -1.49
CA ILE A 71 -6.04 -4.90 -1.73
C ILE A 71 -5.06 -4.40 -0.65
N ALA A 72 -5.12 -3.12 -0.31
CA ALA A 72 -4.22 -2.54 0.69
C ALA A 72 -4.37 -3.21 2.05
N VAL A 73 -5.61 -3.47 2.48
CA VAL A 73 -5.89 -4.14 3.75
C VAL A 73 -5.66 -5.64 3.64
N GLY A 74 -6.19 -6.29 2.61
CA GLY A 74 -6.12 -7.76 2.45
C GLY A 74 -4.70 -8.29 2.34
N LEU A 75 -3.78 -7.53 1.75
CA LEU A 75 -2.36 -7.87 1.68
C LEU A 75 -1.53 -7.21 2.78
N ASN A 76 -2.17 -6.52 3.71
CA ASN A 76 -1.46 -5.77 4.76
C ASN A 76 -0.30 -4.91 4.17
N ALA A 77 -0.61 -4.12 3.16
CA ALA A 77 0.40 -3.27 2.51
C ALA A 77 0.91 -2.14 3.43
N GLY A 78 0.14 -1.81 4.44
CA GLY A 78 0.44 -0.80 5.45
C GLY A 78 0.23 0.64 5.00
N GLN A 79 0.22 0.90 3.69
CA GLN A 79 0.09 2.25 3.16
C GLN A 79 -0.81 2.28 1.93
N ILE A 80 -1.63 3.33 1.84
CA ILE A 80 -2.45 3.61 0.66
C ILE A 80 -2.34 5.09 0.28
N LYS A 81 -2.31 5.36 -1.02
CA LYS A 81 -2.33 6.70 -1.58
C LYS A 81 -3.58 6.86 -2.44
N THR A 82 -4.56 7.60 -1.95
CA THR A 82 -5.86 7.80 -2.63
C THR A 82 -6.14 9.24 -3.03
N GLY A 83 -5.23 10.17 -2.77
CA GLY A 83 -5.41 11.59 -3.02
C GLY A 83 -6.20 12.31 -1.92
N SER A 84 -6.57 13.56 -2.17
CA SER A 84 -7.29 14.36 -1.19
C SER A 84 -8.80 14.06 -1.18
N LEU A 85 -9.48 14.46 -0.12
CA LEU A 85 -10.93 14.26 0.07
C LEU A 85 -11.82 15.18 -0.77
N SER A 86 -11.27 15.87 -1.77
CA SER A 86 -12.00 16.86 -2.59
C SER A 86 -12.80 16.27 -3.75
N ARG A 87 -12.63 14.96 -4.05
CA ARG A 87 -13.33 14.29 -5.15
C ARG A 87 -13.97 12.99 -4.66
N THR A 88 -15.18 12.68 -5.18
CA THR A 88 -15.94 11.48 -4.80
C THR A 88 -15.23 10.17 -5.09
N ASP A 89 -14.48 10.08 -6.19
CA ASP A 89 -13.65 8.92 -6.53
C ASP A 89 -12.54 8.65 -5.49
N ARG A 90 -12.12 9.67 -4.77
CA ARG A 90 -11.13 9.57 -3.68
C ARG A 90 -11.82 9.21 -2.36
N ILE A 91 -12.91 9.92 -2.05
CA ILE A 91 -13.71 9.71 -0.83
C ILE A 91 -14.27 8.29 -0.77
N ALA A 92 -14.66 7.71 -1.90
CA ALA A 92 -15.17 6.33 -1.96
C ALA A 92 -14.18 5.32 -1.34
N LYS A 93 -12.88 5.49 -1.58
CA LYS A 93 -11.84 4.61 -1.06
C LYS A 93 -11.64 4.77 0.45
N TYR A 94 -11.72 6.00 0.97
CA TYR A 94 -11.69 6.24 2.42
C TYR A 94 -12.91 5.65 3.10
N ASN A 95 -14.11 5.82 2.53
CA ASN A 95 -15.33 5.21 3.03
C ASN A 95 -15.25 3.67 3.03
N ARG A 96 -14.60 3.09 2.00
CA ARG A 96 -14.39 1.63 1.96
C ARG A 96 -13.46 1.16 3.08
N LEU A 97 -12.38 1.89 3.36
CA LEU A 97 -11.48 1.57 4.47
C LEU A 97 -12.21 1.57 5.82
N MET A 98 -13.06 2.57 6.08
CA MET A 98 -13.87 2.61 7.30
C MET A 98 -14.84 1.42 7.39
N ARG A 99 -15.48 1.04 6.28
CA ARG A 99 -16.35 -0.15 6.26
C ARG A 99 -15.57 -1.45 6.51
N ILE A 100 -14.36 -1.57 5.96
CA ILE A 100 -13.51 -2.73 6.20
C ILE A 100 -13.12 -2.80 7.69
N GLU A 101 -12.80 -1.67 8.30
CA GLU A 101 -12.52 -1.58 9.73
C GLU A 101 -13.70 -2.07 10.55
N ASP A 102 -14.90 -1.58 10.26
CA ASP A 102 -16.14 -2.03 10.92
C ASP A 102 -16.38 -3.53 10.72
N GLU A 103 -16.24 -4.04 9.48
CA GLU A 103 -16.43 -5.45 9.16
C GLU A 103 -15.43 -6.36 9.92
N LEU A 104 -14.18 -5.96 10.01
CA LEU A 104 -13.16 -6.71 10.73
C LEU A 104 -13.41 -6.70 12.24
N ASN A 105 -13.77 -5.56 12.80
CA ASN A 105 -14.07 -5.43 14.23
C ASN A 105 -15.32 -6.22 14.64
N GLN A 106 -16.32 -6.34 13.75
CA GLN A 106 -17.50 -7.18 14.00
C GLN A 106 -17.20 -8.68 13.95
N ARG A 107 -16.22 -9.11 13.16
CA ARG A 107 -15.83 -10.53 13.02
C ARG A 107 -14.85 -10.98 14.09
N GLY A 108 -14.11 -10.07 14.68
CA GLY A 108 -13.10 -10.36 15.68
C GLY A 108 -13.60 -10.22 17.10
N THR A 109 -12.90 -10.86 18.02
CA THR A 109 -13.21 -10.78 19.47
C THR A 109 -12.61 -9.54 20.14
N VAL A 110 -11.57 -8.92 19.57
CA VAL A 110 -10.92 -7.68 20.08
C VAL A 110 -10.12 -7.03 18.96
N ASN A 111 -10.36 -5.75 18.68
CA ASN A 111 -9.56 -4.83 17.83
C ASN A 111 -8.75 -5.52 16.71
N VAL A 112 -9.44 -6.19 15.79
CA VAL A 112 -8.79 -6.92 14.68
C VAL A 112 -8.15 -5.98 13.68
N ALA A 113 -8.70 -4.76 13.51
CA ALA A 113 -8.15 -3.72 12.67
C ALA A 113 -7.32 -2.73 13.51
N GLU A 114 -6.01 -2.73 13.31
CA GLU A 114 -5.08 -1.79 13.98
C GLU A 114 -4.46 -0.84 12.95
N TYR A 115 -4.52 0.46 13.22
CA TYR A 115 -3.77 1.45 12.46
C TYR A 115 -2.30 1.43 12.88
N LEU A 116 -1.43 0.98 11.99
CA LEU A 116 -0.02 0.75 12.31
C LEU A 116 0.78 2.04 12.55
N GLY A 117 0.34 3.18 12.00
CA GLY A 117 1.07 4.44 12.13
C GLY A 117 2.53 4.30 11.66
N ASP A 118 3.46 4.73 12.51
CA ASP A 118 4.89 4.72 12.19
C ASP A 118 5.48 3.30 12.06
N LYS A 119 4.85 2.28 12.65
CA LYS A 119 5.26 0.87 12.50
C LYS A 119 5.22 0.37 11.05
N THR A 120 4.48 1.07 10.19
CA THR A 120 4.44 0.79 8.74
C THR A 120 5.82 0.95 8.08
N PHE A 121 6.69 1.77 8.64
CA PHE A 121 8.03 2.05 8.11
C PHE A 121 9.09 1.13 8.74
N TYR A 122 8.81 -0.16 8.83
CA TYR A 122 9.64 -1.16 9.50
C TYR A 122 11.08 -1.25 8.95
N ASN A 123 11.34 -0.75 7.76
CA ASN A 123 12.65 -0.72 7.10
C ASN A 123 13.40 0.61 7.27
N LEU A 124 12.87 1.54 8.04
CA LEU A 124 13.55 2.77 8.41
C LEU A 124 13.97 2.70 9.88
N PRO A 125 15.14 3.27 10.25
CA PRO A 125 15.50 3.40 11.65
C PRO A 125 14.42 4.23 12.36
N ALA A 126 14.10 3.85 13.60
CA ALA A 126 13.12 4.54 14.42
C ALA A 126 13.47 6.04 14.47
N VAL A 127 12.60 6.86 13.91
CA VAL A 127 12.70 8.31 14.04
C VAL A 127 11.96 8.69 15.32
N GLU A 128 12.70 9.10 16.34
CA GLU A 128 12.09 9.75 17.49
C GLU A 128 11.53 11.10 17.04
N PHE A 129 10.24 11.15 16.78
CA PHE A 129 9.55 12.42 16.65
C PHE A 129 9.54 13.07 18.05
N LYS A 130 10.39 14.06 18.27
CA LYS A 130 10.27 14.93 19.42
C LYS A 130 8.88 15.59 19.36
N LYS A 131 8.06 15.29 20.35
CA LYS A 131 6.77 15.94 20.58
C LYS A 131 6.94 17.45 20.81
#